data_92351f1a24bace2a18fc78375fc63e36
#
_entry.id   92351f1a24bace2a18fc78375fc63e36
#
_cell.length_a   1.000
_cell.length_b   1.000
_cell.length_c   1.000
_cell.angle_alpha   90.00
_cell.angle_beta   90.00
_cell.angle_gamma   90.00
#
_symmetry.space_group_name_H-M   'P 1'
#
loop_
_entity.id
_entity.type
_entity.pdbx_description
1 polymer ?
#
loop_
_entity_poly.entity_id
_entity_poly.type
_entity_poly.pdbx_seq_one_letter_code
_entity_poly.pdbx_strand_id
1 'polypeptide(L)'
;MAETRTGDTASTNLAGQSSQRGLAPADSSSVVVNQSSTTKGKTTIANGVVAKVVGIAAREIDGVQDVVSTGAGASITGLASRVTRGDTRAQGVSVEVGEREAAASINLIVVYGVSIPQIAEAVRRNIINRVEAMTGLTVITVDISVSDLYFPEDETDQQHPRVQ
;
A
#
# COMPACT_ATOMS: atom_id res chain seq x y z
N MET A 1 -15.27 34.06 -71.38
CA MET A 1 -16.67 33.76 -71.13
C MET A 1 -16.75 33.29 -69.70
N ALA A 2 -17.12 34.21 -68.89
CA ALA A 2 -18.41 34.48 -68.27
C ALA A 2 -18.57 33.62 -67.02
N GLU A 3 -18.44 34.24 -65.90
CA GLU A 3 -19.47 34.81 -64.99
C GLU A 3 -20.02 33.71 -64.03
N THR A 4 -20.32 33.88 -62.83
CA THR A 4 -20.58 34.96 -61.89
C THR A 4 -21.12 34.36 -60.60
N ARG A 5 -20.80 34.98 -59.48
CA ARG A 5 -21.66 35.38 -58.34
C ARG A 5 -21.83 34.37 -57.18
N THR A 6 -21.36 34.76 -56.07
CA THR A 6 -21.93 35.69 -55.05
C THR A 6 -22.87 35.01 -54.06
N GLY A 7 -22.61 35.24 -52.78
CA GLY A 7 -23.48 35.07 -51.62
C GLY A 7 -22.71 34.56 -50.43
N ASP A 8 -21.99 35.28 -49.69
CA ASP A 8 -22.29 36.25 -48.62
C ASP A 8 -23.47 35.82 -47.73
N THR A 9 -23.19 35.43 -46.56
CA THR A 9 -23.81 35.97 -45.36
C THR A 9 -23.03 35.53 -44.10
N ALA A 10 -22.49 36.51 -43.47
CA ALA A 10 -22.02 36.49 -42.10
C ALA A 10 -23.17 36.18 -41.13
N SER A 11 -22.91 35.43 -40.11
CA SER A 11 -23.60 35.53 -38.86
C SER A 11 -22.69 35.18 -37.70
N THR A 12 -22.23 36.25 -37.15
CA THR A 12 -21.66 36.40 -35.82
C THR A 12 -22.56 35.77 -34.78
N ASN A 13 -22.06 34.87 -33.96
CA ASN A 13 -22.65 34.64 -32.65
C ASN A 13 -21.53 34.48 -31.60
N LEU A 14 -21.19 35.62 -31.04
CA LEU A 14 -20.52 35.72 -29.73
C LEU A 14 -21.58 35.46 -28.68
N ALA A 15 -21.43 34.43 -27.88
CA ALA A 15 -21.94 34.48 -26.52
C ALA A 15 -21.37 33.29 -25.69
N GLY A 16 -20.64 33.62 -24.66
CA GLY A 16 -20.69 32.91 -23.38
C GLY A 16 -19.77 31.73 -23.18
N GLN A 17 -18.46 31.93 -23.16
CA GLN A 17 -17.58 31.02 -22.46
C GLN A 17 -17.52 31.43 -20.99
N SER A 18 -18.40 30.89 -20.21
CA SER A 18 -18.23 30.84 -18.77
C SER A 18 -17.21 29.74 -18.41
N SER A 19 -16.03 30.18 -18.01
CA SER A 19 -15.00 29.37 -17.39
C SER A 19 -15.50 28.76 -16.10
N GLN A 20 -15.95 27.52 -16.14
CA GLN A 20 -16.07 26.73 -14.94
C GLN A 20 -14.74 25.97 -14.75
N ARG A 21 -13.85 26.57 -13.97
CA ARG A 21 -12.81 25.83 -13.28
C ARG A 21 -13.49 24.91 -12.28
N GLY A 22 -13.82 23.71 -12.72
CA GLY A 22 -14.13 22.62 -11.82
C GLY A 22 -12.84 22.21 -11.11
N LEU A 23 -12.75 22.51 -9.82
CA LEU A 23 -11.81 21.83 -8.93
C LEU A 23 -12.14 20.34 -9.00
N ALA A 24 -11.24 19.56 -9.56
CA ALA A 24 -11.25 18.13 -9.39
C ALA A 24 -10.94 17.82 -7.91
N PRO A 25 -11.76 17.06 -7.20
CA PRO A 25 -11.38 16.55 -5.92
C PRO A 25 -10.28 15.51 -6.16
N ALA A 26 -9.05 15.83 -5.73
CA ALA A 26 -7.99 14.87 -5.59
C ALA A 26 -8.28 14.01 -4.36
N ASP A 27 -9.05 12.98 -4.54
CA ASP A 27 -9.12 11.86 -3.61
C ASP A 27 -9.37 10.58 -4.40
N SER A 28 -8.32 10.13 -5.03
CA SER A 28 -8.25 8.82 -5.65
C SER A 28 -7.46 7.91 -4.73
N SER A 29 -8.00 7.59 -3.57
CA SER A 29 -7.73 6.31 -2.95
C SER A 29 -8.29 5.27 -3.91
N SER A 30 -7.45 4.85 -4.87
CA SER A 30 -7.81 3.78 -5.80
C SER A 30 -7.92 2.48 -4.99
N VAL A 31 -9.11 2.24 -4.48
CA VAL A 31 -9.50 0.94 -3.94
C VAL A 31 -9.60 0.01 -5.13
N VAL A 32 -8.50 -0.62 -5.50
CA VAL A 32 -8.53 -1.73 -6.45
C VAL A 32 -9.14 -2.90 -5.71
N VAL A 33 -10.28 -3.35 -6.21
CA VAL A 33 -11.10 -4.37 -5.58
C VAL A 33 -11.02 -5.65 -6.43
N ASN A 34 -10.50 -6.71 -5.85
CA ASN A 34 -10.59 -8.03 -6.45
C ASN A 34 -12.03 -8.52 -6.44
N GLN A 35 -12.53 -8.90 -7.61
CA GLN A 35 -13.92 -9.28 -7.83
C GLN A 35 -14.02 -10.75 -8.13
N SER A 36 -14.29 -11.57 -7.12
CA SER A 36 -14.76 -12.94 -7.33
C SER A 36 -16.28 -12.91 -7.51
N SER A 37 -16.76 -12.97 -8.76
CA SER A 37 -18.19 -13.06 -9.04
C SER A 37 -18.65 -14.51 -8.98
N THR A 38 -19.43 -14.85 -7.97
CA THR A 38 -20.23 -16.07 -7.93
C THR A 38 -21.64 -15.79 -8.45
N THR A 39 -22.40 -16.83 -8.82
CA THR A 39 -23.76 -16.72 -9.39
C THR A 39 -24.76 -15.95 -8.50
N LYS A 40 -24.43 -15.67 -7.24
CA LYS A 40 -25.30 -15.02 -6.25
C LYS A 40 -24.76 -13.76 -5.61
N GLY A 41 -23.63 -13.24 -6.09
CA GLY A 41 -23.07 -12.02 -5.53
C GLY A 41 -21.60 -11.79 -5.92
N LYS A 42 -21.09 -10.60 -5.57
CA LYS A 42 -19.72 -10.15 -5.82
C LYS A 42 -19.01 -9.95 -4.50
N THR A 43 -17.87 -10.59 -4.32
CA THR A 43 -16.99 -10.34 -3.17
C THR A 43 -15.84 -9.45 -3.61
N THR A 44 -15.58 -8.44 -2.82
CA THR A 44 -14.57 -7.41 -3.08
C THR A 44 -13.60 -7.36 -1.91
N ILE A 45 -12.30 -7.49 -2.19
CA ILE A 45 -11.22 -7.45 -1.19
C ILE A 45 -10.45 -6.14 -1.36
N ALA A 46 -10.45 -5.30 -0.33
CA ALA A 46 -9.72 -4.04 -0.34
C ALA A 46 -8.22 -4.27 -0.14
N ASN A 47 -7.37 -3.42 -0.74
CA ASN A 47 -5.90 -3.46 -0.61
C ASN A 47 -5.45 -3.48 0.86
N GLY A 48 -6.14 -2.72 1.73
CA GLY A 48 -5.85 -2.70 3.17
C GLY A 48 -6.05 -4.04 3.87
N VAL A 49 -6.94 -4.91 3.37
CA VAL A 49 -7.10 -6.27 3.91
C VAL A 49 -5.90 -7.12 3.54
N VAL A 50 -5.47 -7.08 2.27
CA VAL A 50 -4.29 -7.80 1.80
C VAL A 50 -3.03 -7.33 2.52
N ALA A 51 -2.87 -6.01 2.70
CA ALA A 51 -1.75 -5.44 3.46
C ALA A 51 -1.69 -5.93 4.91
N LYS A 52 -2.84 -6.09 5.57
CA LYS A 52 -2.91 -6.66 6.92
C LYS A 52 -2.51 -8.13 6.94
N VAL A 53 -2.96 -8.92 5.97
CA VAL A 53 -2.57 -10.34 5.85
C VAL A 53 -1.06 -10.45 5.65
N VAL A 54 -0.47 -9.65 4.76
CA VAL A 54 0.98 -9.59 4.52
C VAL A 54 1.73 -9.24 5.81
N GLY A 55 1.31 -8.18 6.51
CA GLY A 55 1.97 -7.73 7.74
C GLY A 55 1.88 -8.75 8.89
N ILE A 56 0.78 -9.49 9.00
CA ILE A 56 0.64 -10.58 9.98
C ILE A 56 1.53 -11.75 9.59
N ALA A 57 1.47 -12.18 8.31
CA ALA A 57 2.25 -13.30 7.83
C ALA A 57 3.77 -13.09 7.99
N ALA A 58 4.24 -11.85 7.83
CA ALA A 58 5.65 -11.53 8.05
C ALA A 58 6.07 -11.69 9.51
N ARG A 59 5.21 -11.26 10.46
CA ARG A 59 5.48 -11.34 11.90
C ARG A 59 5.38 -12.78 12.46
N GLU A 60 4.80 -13.72 11.72
CA GLU A 60 4.74 -15.14 12.11
C GLU A 60 6.11 -15.84 12.00
N ILE A 61 7.08 -15.22 11.32
CA ILE A 61 8.39 -15.84 11.09
C ILE A 61 9.35 -15.48 12.20
N ASP A 62 9.89 -16.49 12.85
CA ASP A 62 10.92 -16.34 13.87
C ASP A 62 12.14 -15.60 13.29
N GLY A 63 12.63 -14.59 14.00
CA GLY A 63 13.72 -13.71 13.56
C GLY A 63 13.25 -12.40 12.92
N VAL A 64 11.96 -12.24 12.62
CA VAL A 64 11.37 -10.96 12.30
C VAL A 64 10.95 -10.27 13.61
N GLN A 65 11.58 -9.15 13.93
CA GLN A 65 11.25 -8.38 15.14
C GLN A 65 10.02 -7.51 14.92
N ASP A 66 9.99 -6.76 13.83
CA ASP A 66 8.85 -5.91 13.49
C ASP A 66 8.79 -5.57 11.99
N VAL A 67 7.66 -5.01 11.59
CA VAL A 67 7.41 -4.47 10.26
C VAL A 67 7.23 -2.97 10.39
N VAL A 68 8.07 -2.20 9.71
CA VAL A 68 8.17 -0.74 9.89
C VAL A 68 7.95 0.02 8.60
N SER A 69 7.35 1.19 8.71
CA SER A 69 7.25 2.13 7.60
C SER A 69 8.59 2.85 7.41
N THR A 70 9.37 2.45 6.43
CA THR A 70 10.56 3.18 6.00
C THR A 70 10.20 3.94 4.72
N GLY A 71 9.95 5.19 4.82
CA GLY A 71 9.72 6.01 3.64
C GLY A 71 9.85 7.49 3.97
N ALA A 72 10.42 8.26 3.05
CA ALA A 72 10.44 9.72 3.06
C ALA A 72 9.03 10.36 3.07
N GLY A 73 7.98 9.55 3.18
CA GLY A 73 6.59 9.89 3.39
C GLY A 73 6.09 9.63 4.82
N ALA A 74 6.99 9.30 5.77
CA ALA A 74 6.72 9.44 7.21
C ALA A 74 6.66 10.94 7.58
N SER A 75 6.09 11.72 6.67
CA SER A 75 5.65 13.09 6.88
C SER A 75 4.75 13.12 8.11
N ILE A 76 4.81 14.21 8.82
CA ILE A 76 4.03 14.69 9.95
C ILE A 76 2.57 14.17 10.01
N THR A 77 1.98 13.77 8.88
CA THR A 77 0.72 13.05 8.78
C THR A 77 0.75 11.63 9.38
N GLY A 78 1.91 10.97 9.46
CA GLY A 78 2.05 9.66 10.10
C GLY A 78 1.90 9.71 11.64
N LEU A 79 2.20 10.84 12.25
CA LEU A 79 1.96 11.07 13.69
C LEU A 79 0.46 11.19 14.00
N ALA A 80 -0.31 11.81 13.12
CA ALA A 80 -1.77 11.91 13.26
C ALA A 80 -2.46 10.55 13.14
N SER A 81 -1.94 9.64 12.29
CA SER A 81 -2.46 8.28 12.14
C SER A 81 -2.19 7.37 13.34
N ARG A 82 -1.18 7.68 14.15
CA ARG A 82 -0.91 6.98 15.43
C ARG A 82 -1.92 7.34 16.52
N VAL A 83 -2.49 8.52 16.46
CA VAL A 83 -3.48 9.00 17.45
C VAL A 83 -4.89 8.48 17.17
N THR A 84 -5.23 8.23 15.92
CA THR A 84 -6.47 7.59 15.52
C THR A 84 -6.24 6.08 15.43
N ARG A 85 -6.36 5.32 16.53
CA ARG A 85 -6.52 3.84 16.61
C ARG A 85 -6.35 3.09 15.27
N GLY A 86 -5.32 3.44 14.50
CA GLY A 86 -4.98 2.81 13.24
C GLY A 86 -4.39 1.43 13.53
N ASP A 87 -4.96 0.42 12.93
CA ASP A 87 -4.47 -0.94 12.97
C ASP A 87 -3.02 -0.99 12.45
N THR A 88 -2.07 -1.21 13.35
CA THR A 88 -0.63 -1.24 13.03
C THR A 88 -0.21 -2.44 12.16
N ARG A 89 -1.12 -3.38 11.93
CA ARG A 89 -0.83 -4.63 11.20
C ARG A 89 -0.48 -4.43 9.73
N ALA A 90 -0.93 -3.34 9.11
CA ALA A 90 -0.58 -2.96 7.74
C ALA A 90 0.55 -1.94 7.68
N GLN A 91 1.11 -1.53 8.80
CA GLN A 91 2.18 -0.55 8.86
C GLN A 91 3.46 -1.13 8.24
N GLY A 92 4.13 -0.38 7.36
CA GLY A 92 5.34 -0.84 6.68
C GLY A 92 5.10 -1.79 5.50
N VAL A 93 3.85 -1.98 5.12
CA VAL A 93 3.44 -2.80 3.99
C VAL A 93 2.80 -1.93 2.92
N SER A 94 3.27 -2.06 1.68
CA SER A 94 2.63 -1.53 0.48
C SER A 94 2.15 -2.69 -0.36
N VAL A 95 0.92 -2.62 -0.86
CA VAL A 95 0.33 -3.69 -1.68
C VAL A 95 -0.37 -3.07 -2.89
N GLU A 96 -0.10 -3.65 -4.04
CA GLU A 96 -0.82 -3.39 -5.28
C GLU A 96 -1.66 -4.62 -5.61
N VAL A 97 -2.96 -4.43 -5.76
CA VAL A 97 -3.89 -5.54 -6.03
C VAL A 97 -4.57 -5.30 -7.35
N GLY A 98 -4.41 -6.24 -8.27
CA GLY A 98 -5.13 -6.33 -9.53
C GLY A 98 -6.41 -7.16 -9.39
N GLU A 99 -6.99 -7.57 -10.51
CA GLU A 99 -8.21 -8.39 -10.50
C GLU A 99 -7.98 -9.81 -9.95
N ARG A 100 -6.80 -10.37 -10.18
CA ARG A 100 -6.44 -11.76 -9.80
C ARG A 100 -5.04 -11.87 -9.22
N GLU A 101 -4.30 -10.80 -9.21
CA GLU A 101 -2.88 -10.76 -8.86
C GLU A 101 -2.62 -9.75 -7.78
N ALA A 102 -1.60 -9.99 -6.98
CA ALA A 102 -1.13 -9.06 -5.96
C ALA A 102 0.39 -8.97 -6.00
N ALA A 103 0.90 -7.75 -5.76
CA ALA A 103 2.30 -7.48 -5.50
C ALA A 103 2.42 -6.83 -4.12
N ALA A 104 3.42 -7.21 -3.35
CA ALA A 104 3.64 -6.69 -2.00
C ALA A 104 5.08 -6.21 -1.83
N SER A 105 5.24 -5.10 -1.11
CA SER A 105 6.54 -4.60 -0.64
C SER A 105 6.49 -4.41 0.86
N ILE A 106 7.51 -4.87 1.58
CA ILE A 106 7.54 -4.88 3.03
C ILE A 106 8.91 -4.50 3.57
N ASN A 107 8.94 -3.72 4.64
CA ASN A 107 10.16 -3.33 5.34
C ASN A 107 10.22 -4.00 6.71
N LEU A 108 11.30 -4.72 6.98
CA LEU A 108 11.49 -5.54 8.17
C LEU A 108 12.60 -5.00 9.07
N ILE A 109 12.41 -5.20 10.36
CA ILE A 109 13.49 -5.23 11.36
C ILE A 109 13.71 -6.69 11.71
N VAL A 110 14.93 -7.17 11.64
CA VAL A 110 15.28 -8.55 11.95
C VAL A 110 16.16 -8.62 13.20
N VAL A 111 16.09 -9.74 13.93
CA VAL A 111 16.92 -9.97 15.11
C VAL A 111 18.37 -10.16 14.67
N TYR A 112 19.31 -9.54 15.40
CA TYR A 112 20.74 -9.73 15.16
C TYR A 112 21.15 -11.18 15.40
N GLY A 113 22.04 -11.69 14.53
CA GLY A 113 22.55 -13.07 14.61
C GLY A 113 21.81 -14.08 13.75
N VAL A 114 20.68 -13.72 13.12
CA VAL A 114 19.96 -14.58 12.19
C VAL A 114 20.45 -14.40 10.75
N SER A 115 20.25 -15.41 9.92
CA SER A 115 20.56 -15.34 8.49
C SER A 115 19.49 -14.55 7.73
N ILE A 116 19.79 -13.31 7.34
CA ILE A 116 18.86 -12.43 6.60
C ILE A 116 18.30 -13.11 5.34
N PRO A 117 19.11 -13.77 4.47
CA PRO A 117 18.56 -14.43 3.29
C PRO A 117 17.57 -15.54 3.62
N GLN A 118 17.82 -16.32 4.67
CA GLN A 118 16.90 -17.39 5.09
C GLN A 118 15.58 -16.83 5.63
N ILE A 119 15.64 -15.78 6.44
CA ILE A 119 14.45 -15.07 6.94
C ILE A 119 13.65 -14.49 5.76
N ALA A 120 14.30 -13.80 4.84
CA ALA A 120 13.62 -13.22 3.68
C ALA A 120 12.89 -14.29 2.85
N GLU A 121 13.51 -15.44 2.62
CA GLU A 121 12.86 -16.54 1.90
C GLU A 121 11.71 -17.18 2.70
N ALA A 122 11.84 -17.31 4.01
CA ALA A 122 10.76 -17.80 4.86
C ALA A 122 9.57 -16.85 4.88
N VAL A 123 9.82 -15.55 5.04
CA VAL A 123 8.81 -14.50 5.00
C VAL A 123 8.10 -14.49 3.64
N ARG A 124 8.85 -14.52 2.53
CA ARG A 124 8.28 -14.54 1.18
C ARG A 124 7.33 -15.70 0.99
N ARG A 125 7.76 -16.92 1.34
CA ARG A 125 6.92 -18.11 1.23
C ARG A 125 5.67 -18.04 2.10
N ASN A 126 5.81 -17.56 3.32
CA ASN A 126 4.66 -17.44 4.22
C ASN A 126 3.64 -16.42 3.71
N ILE A 127 4.10 -15.26 3.25
CA ILE A 127 3.24 -14.21 2.65
C ILE A 127 2.48 -14.78 1.46
N ILE A 128 3.17 -15.42 0.50
CA ILE A 128 2.52 -16.01 -0.68
C ILE A 128 1.43 -16.99 -0.24
N ASN A 129 1.77 -17.96 0.61
CA ASN A 129 0.83 -18.97 1.07
C ASN A 129 -0.40 -18.37 1.78
N ARG A 130 -0.18 -17.38 2.66
CA ARG A 130 -1.28 -16.75 3.43
C ARG A 130 -2.18 -15.90 2.57
N VAL A 131 -1.60 -15.08 1.70
CA VAL A 131 -2.39 -14.21 0.80
C VAL A 131 -3.20 -15.07 -0.17
N GLU A 132 -2.59 -16.03 -0.83
CA GLU A 132 -3.28 -16.91 -1.79
C GLU A 132 -4.39 -17.72 -1.13
N ALA A 133 -4.13 -18.30 0.06
CA ALA A 133 -5.12 -19.10 0.78
C ALA A 133 -6.32 -18.29 1.27
N MET A 134 -6.10 -17.02 1.69
CA MET A 134 -7.17 -16.20 2.26
C MET A 134 -7.94 -15.39 1.22
N THR A 135 -7.30 -15.03 0.13
CA THR A 135 -7.88 -14.08 -0.83
C THR A 135 -8.18 -14.70 -2.20
N GLY A 136 -7.53 -15.82 -2.53
CA GLY A 136 -7.57 -16.41 -3.85
C GLY A 136 -6.84 -15.62 -4.92
N LEU A 137 -6.06 -14.60 -4.52
CA LEU A 137 -5.19 -13.83 -5.42
C LEU A 137 -3.91 -14.62 -5.66
N THR A 138 -3.34 -14.52 -6.87
CA THR A 138 -1.99 -15.00 -7.15
C THR A 138 -0.98 -13.92 -6.80
N VAL A 139 0.01 -14.24 -5.95
CA VAL A 139 1.06 -13.30 -5.59
C VAL A 139 2.20 -13.37 -6.61
N ILE A 140 2.39 -12.29 -7.38
CA ILE A 140 3.40 -12.22 -8.45
C ILE A 140 4.78 -11.78 -7.95
N THR A 141 4.83 -10.95 -6.92
CA THR A 141 6.11 -10.52 -6.31
C THR A 141 5.94 -10.17 -4.84
N VAL A 142 6.99 -10.41 -4.07
CA VAL A 142 7.14 -9.96 -2.69
C VAL A 142 8.53 -9.37 -2.53
N ASP A 143 8.59 -8.04 -2.48
CA ASP A 143 9.82 -7.29 -2.26
C ASP A 143 10.04 -7.10 -0.76
N ILE A 144 11.20 -7.50 -0.28
CA ILE A 144 11.56 -7.45 1.13
C ILE A 144 12.78 -6.57 1.30
N SER A 145 12.64 -5.52 2.10
CA SER A 145 13.73 -4.65 2.53
C SER A 145 13.98 -4.84 4.01
N VAL A 146 15.21 -5.11 4.40
CA VAL A 146 15.62 -5.13 5.80
C VAL A 146 16.17 -3.74 6.13
N SER A 147 15.47 -3.03 7.00
CA SER A 147 15.75 -1.62 7.31
C SER A 147 16.63 -1.45 8.53
N ASP A 148 16.57 -2.42 9.46
CA ASP A 148 17.29 -2.32 10.73
C ASP A 148 17.50 -3.70 11.37
N LEU A 149 18.40 -3.75 12.36
CA LEU A 149 18.69 -4.93 13.17
C LEU A 149 18.33 -4.65 14.62
N TYR A 150 17.60 -5.57 15.22
CA TYR A 150 17.26 -5.54 16.64
C TYR A 150 18.29 -6.32 17.47
N PHE A 151 18.80 -5.69 18.52
CA PHE A 151 19.74 -6.30 19.47
C PHE A 151 19.02 -6.56 20.79
N PRO A 152 18.74 -7.82 21.15
CA PRO A 152 17.96 -8.13 22.35
C PRO A 152 18.66 -7.76 23.67
N GLU A 153 19.95 -7.49 23.66
CA GLU A 153 20.73 -7.10 24.84
C GLU A 153 20.54 -5.63 25.24
N ASP A 154 20.07 -4.79 24.33
CA ASP A 154 19.94 -3.33 24.59
C ASP A 154 18.74 -2.98 25.49
N GLU A 155 17.81 -3.90 25.73
CA GLU A 155 16.65 -3.63 26.60
C GLU A 155 16.96 -3.73 28.11
N THR A 156 18.09 -4.34 28.50
CA THR A 156 18.43 -4.54 29.92
C THR A 156 19.07 -3.33 30.57
N ASP A 157 19.52 -2.33 29.83
CA ASP A 157 20.31 -1.20 30.36
C ASP A 157 19.47 0.04 30.76
N GLN A 158 18.14 0.01 30.55
CA GLN A 158 17.27 1.16 30.88
C GLN A 158 16.64 1.10 32.29
N GLN A 159 16.97 0.09 33.11
CA GLN A 159 16.44 -0.03 34.47
C GLN A 159 17.51 0.14 35.57
N HIS A 160 18.46 1.05 35.42
CA HIS A 160 19.22 1.49 36.57
C HIS A 160 18.49 2.68 37.22
N PRO A 161 17.81 2.48 38.36
CA PRO A 161 17.35 3.61 39.15
C PRO A 161 18.60 4.36 39.66
N ARG A 162 18.72 5.62 39.29
CA ARG A 162 19.68 6.52 39.90
C ARG A 162 19.31 6.64 41.37
N VAL A 163 20.02 5.90 42.21
CA VAL A 163 19.96 6.07 43.67
C VAL A 163 20.70 7.37 43.98
N GLN A 164 20.05 8.22 44.76
CA GLN A 164 20.61 9.42 45.35
C GLN A 164 21.60 9.05 46.45
#